data_652061bcca7685fff1a851a9804e5ea7
#
_entry.id   652061bcca7685fff1a851a9804e5ea7
#
_cell.length_a   1.000
_cell.length_b   1.000
_cell.length_c   1.000
_cell.angle_alpha   90.00
_cell.angle_beta   90.00
_cell.angle_gamma   90.00
#
_symmetry.space_group_name_H-M   'P 1'
#
loop_
_entity.id
_entity.type
_entity.pdbx_description
1 polymer ?
#
loop_
_entity_poly.entity_id
_entity_poly.type
_entity_poly.pdbx_seq_one_letter_code
_entity_poly.pdbx_strand_id
1 'polypeptide(L)'
;MTDKAPAALVVALALAVAGVVPATAQAPIRIGASLSLTGTYAKLGKNQHEGYQLCERELNAKGGLLGRKVQFVVYDDQSMPATAVRLYEKLITEDKVDGVMGPYSSPVTEAAVNVTEKYKKVMVAPLAATTSIFKRPAGQKRHYVFMVISPAEVYLEGVIDTGAKRGLKTVAVVNEDTLFSKAAASGAEELAKKKGLQLVFKEAYPKGNTDFSALLTKVKAANPDIIAAATYFDDAVALTRQMKELAVNPKMFGVTVGGDLPEFYDTLKQNAEYIYGATQWEHVLPYPGNQEFFESYKKEFNHEPSYHSAAGYAGCLIYAEGVKRANSLDADRVREQLLKLEMQTAFGDYKVDQDGFQVAHKMVTFQWQKEKKVVVWPDELAQGKVLFPTPPWTSR
;
A
#
# COMPACT_ATOMS: atom_id res chain seq x y z
N MET A 1 94.91 8.35 -39.46
CA MET A 1 94.01 7.21 -39.26
C MET A 1 93.20 7.55 -38.06
N THR A 2 91.97 8.00 -38.29
CA THR A 2 91.08 8.55 -37.26
C THR A 2 89.93 7.59 -37.04
N ASP A 3 89.93 6.96 -35.88
CA ASP A 3 88.84 6.13 -35.48
C ASP A 3 87.70 6.99 -34.84
N LYS A 4 86.52 6.91 -35.37
CA LYS A 4 85.34 7.52 -34.85
C LYS A 4 84.50 6.44 -34.16
N ALA A 5 84.31 6.54 -32.85
CA ALA A 5 83.36 5.70 -32.07
C ALA A 5 81.91 6.24 -32.29
N PRO A 6 80.89 5.37 -32.36
CA PRO A 6 79.48 5.79 -32.47
C PRO A 6 78.86 6.08 -31.07
N ALA A 7 78.17 7.21 -31.01
CA ALA A 7 77.37 7.61 -29.84
C ALA A 7 76.09 6.74 -29.74
N ALA A 8 75.90 6.07 -28.62
CA ALA A 8 74.71 5.33 -28.29
C ALA A 8 73.64 6.29 -27.74
N LEU A 9 72.50 6.38 -28.42
CA LEU A 9 71.33 7.14 -28.01
C LEU A 9 70.50 6.32 -27.01
N VAL A 10 70.51 6.68 -25.73
CA VAL A 10 69.66 6.08 -24.69
C VAL A 10 68.31 6.77 -24.72
N VAL A 11 67.29 6.09 -25.25
CA VAL A 11 65.89 6.54 -25.17
C VAL A 11 65.34 6.09 -23.82
N ALA A 12 65.13 7.03 -22.89
CA ALA A 12 64.46 6.80 -21.60
C ALA A 12 62.93 6.76 -21.84
N LEU A 13 62.36 5.57 -21.75
CA LEU A 13 60.89 5.36 -21.79
C LEU A 13 60.30 5.71 -20.43
N ALA A 14 59.71 6.88 -20.27
CA ALA A 14 58.99 7.26 -19.05
C ALA A 14 57.64 6.55 -19.04
N LEU A 15 57.50 5.48 -18.22
CA LEU A 15 56.22 4.86 -17.87
C LEU A 15 55.42 5.84 -16.99
N ALA A 16 54.39 6.46 -17.55
CA ALA A 16 53.39 7.19 -16.80
C ALA A 16 52.51 6.15 -16.06
N VAL A 17 52.78 5.90 -14.77
CA VAL A 17 51.89 5.16 -13.89
C VAL A 17 50.69 6.09 -13.62
N ALA A 18 49.60 5.93 -14.39
CA ALA A 18 48.34 6.54 -14.05
C ALA A 18 47.85 5.90 -12.74
N GLY A 19 48.03 6.63 -11.63
CA GLY A 19 47.53 6.22 -10.34
C GLY A 19 46.01 6.12 -10.43
N VAL A 20 45.46 4.92 -10.35
CA VAL A 20 44.04 4.67 -10.12
C VAL A 20 43.72 5.20 -8.72
N VAL A 21 43.23 6.46 -8.65
CA VAL A 21 42.67 7.00 -7.41
C VAL A 21 41.45 6.13 -7.09
N PRO A 22 41.41 5.42 -5.96
CA PRO A 22 40.24 4.67 -5.59
C PRO A 22 39.06 5.66 -5.52
N ALA A 23 38.04 5.43 -6.33
CA ALA A 23 36.82 6.20 -6.24
C ALA A 23 36.29 6.01 -4.82
N THR A 24 36.36 7.06 -3.99
CA THR A 24 35.75 7.04 -2.66
C THR A 24 34.25 6.75 -2.87
N ALA A 25 33.79 5.59 -2.40
CA ALA A 25 32.40 5.22 -2.52
C ALA A 25 31.56 6.35 -1.86
N GLN A 26 30.75 7.02 -2.64
CA GLN A 26 29.87 8.07 -2.10
C GLN A 26 28.95 7.46 -1.02
N ALA A 27 28.69 8.22 0.04
CA ALA A 27 27.78 7.81 1.09
C ALA A 27 26.40 7.39 0.50
N PRO A 28 25.76 6.34 1.00
CA PRO A 28 24.49 5.88 0.47
C PRO A 28 23.41 6.98 0.57
N ILE A 29 22.41 6.92 -0.31
CA ILE A 29 21.18 7.69 -0.18
C ILE A 29 20.34 6.98 0.89
N ARG A 30 20.04 7.69 1.98
CA ARG A 30 19.31 7.14 3.12
C ARG A 30 17.84 7.50 3.01
N ILE A 31 16.96 6.49 2.99
CA ILE A 31 15.51 6.65 2.95
C ILE A 31 14.95 6.19 4.29
N GLY A 32 14.31 7.10 5.02
CA GLY A 32 13.74 6.80 6.32
C GLY A 32 12.33 6.26 6.23
N ALA A 33 11.97 5.34 7.12
CA ALA A 33 10.57 4.93 7.33
C ALA A 33 10.33 4.53 8.78
N SER A 34 9.16 4.84 9.32
CA SER A 34 8.63 4.08 10.45
C SER A 34 7.58 3.11 9.94
N LEU A 35 7.55 1.90 10.46
CA LEU A 35 6.62 0.86 10.02
C LEU A 35 6.02 0.16 11.24
N SER A 36 4.78 -0.27 11.12
CA SER A 36 4.12 -1.09 12.14
C SER A 36 4.64 -2.53 12.09
N LEU A 37 5.83 -2.79 12.64
CA LEU A 37 6.44 -4.13 12.68
C LEU A 37 5.92 -4.95 13.86
N THR A 38 5.35 -4.28 14.86
CA THR A 38 4.63 -4.87 15.99
C THR A 38 3.28 -4.16 16.19
N GLY A 39 2.44 -4.68 17.09
CA GLY A 39 1.09 -4.15 17.37
C GLY A 39 0.03 -4.60 16.37
N THR A 40 -1.12 -3.93 16.38
CA THR A 40 -2.34 -4.31 15.63
C THR A 40 -2.11 -4.46 14.11
N TYR A 41 -1.19 -3.69 13.54
CA TYR A 41 -0.94 -3.68 12.09
C TYR A 41 0.30 -4.48 11.68
N ALA A 42 0.87 -5.30 12.59
CA ALA A 42 2.18 -5.93 12.37
C ALA A 42 2.29 -6.75 11.09
N LYS A 43 1.27 -7.55 10.74
CA LYS A 43 1.27 -8.33 9.49
C LYS A 43 1.38 -7.45 8.26
N LEU A 44 0.58 -6.39 8.24
CA LEU A 44 0.45 -5.47 7.11
C LEU A 44 1.71 -4.59 6.95
N GLY A 45 2.23 -4.11 8.09
CA GLY A 45 3.48 -3.33 8.12
C GLY A 45 4.71 -4.15 7.71
N LYS A 46 4.77 -5.45 8.07
CA LYS A 46 5.82 -6.36 7.61
C LYS A 46 5.77 -6.57 6.10
N ASN A 47 4.59 -6.81 5.53
CA ASN A 47 4.43 -6.93 4.09
C ASN A 47 4.90 -5.66 3.35
N GLN A 48 4.56 -4.48 3.86
CA GLN A 48 5.08 -3.21 3.32
C GLN A 48 6.61 -3.12 3.40
N HIS A 49 7.19 -3.53 4.53
CA HIS A 49 8.65 -3.54 4.74
C HIS A 49 9.35 -4.43 3.72
N GLU A 50 8.85 -5.63 3.48
CA GLU A 50 9.40 -6.55 2.48
C GLU A 50 9.36 -5.95 1.07
N GLY A 51 8.31 -5.18 0.74
CA GLY A 51 8.27 -4.40 -0.50
C GLY A 51 9.41 -3.38 -0.60
N TYR A 52 9.71 -2.66 0.49
CA TYR A 52 10.85 -1.72 0.53
C TYR A 52 12.18 -2.44 0.39
N GLN A 53 12.38 -3.57 1.08
CA GLN A 53 13.61 -4.37 1.01
C GLN A 53 13.87 -4.90 -0.40
N LEU A 54 12.83 -5.40 -1.07
CA LEU A 54 12.95 -5.87 -2.45
C LEU A 54 13.37 -4.72 -3.39
N CYS A 55 12.71 -3.58 -3.27
CA CYS A 55 13.04 -2.39 -4.07
C CYS A 55 14.47 -1.91 -3.80
N GLU A 56 14.89 -1.80 -2.54
CA GLU A 56 16.27 -1.42 -2.18
C GLU A 56 17.30 -2.33 -2.84
N ARG A 57 17.10 -3.64 -2.73
CA ARG A 57 17.99 -4.63 -3.33
C ARG A 57 18.07 -4.47 -4.85
N GLU A 58 16.93 -4.34 -5.53
CA GLU A 58 16.90 -4.22 -6.99
C GLU A 58 17.48 -2.90 -7.50
N LEU A 59 17.22 -1.79 -6.82
CA LEU A 59 17.85 -0.51 -7.13
C LEU A 59 19.37 -0.64 -6.99
N ASN A 60 19.84 -1.25 -5.91
CA ASN A 60 21.26 -1.43 -5.65
C ASN A 60 21.95 -2.38 -6.64
N ALA A 61 21.25 -3.42 -7.11
CA ALA A 61 21.74 -4.31 -8.15
C ALA A 61 21.90 -3.59 -9.51
N LYS A 62 21.06 -2.57 -9.77
CA LYS A 62 21.10 -1.73 -10.98
C LYS A 62 22.02 -0.50 -10.87
N GLY A 63 22.90 -0.44 -9.85
CA GLY A 63 23.84 0.65 -9.64
C GLY A 63 23.37 1.75 -8.69
N GLY A 64 22.24 1.56 -8.02
CA GLY A 64 21.70 2.50 -7.03
C GLY A 64 20.91 3.66 -7.63
N LEU A 65 20.88 4.76 -6.91
CA LEU A 65 20.18 5.99 -7.29
C LEU A 65 21.19 7.13 -7.38
N LEU A 66 21.21 7.85 -8.48
CA LEU A 66 22.24 8.89 -8.78
C LEU A 66 23.68 8.37 -8.60
N GLY A 67 23.96 7.11 -8.96
CA GLY A 67 25.27 6.47 -8.80
C GLY A 67 25.65 6.10 -7.36
N ARG A 68 24.75 6.26 -6.40
CA ARG A 68 24.94 5.96 -4.99
C ARG A 68 24.06 4.78 -4.58
N LYS A 69 24.54 3.94 -3.65
CA LYS A 69 23.69 2.90 -3.05
C LYS A 69 22.51 3.53 -2.30
N VAL A 70 21.37 2.85 -2.30
CA VAL A 70 20.21 3.18 -1.48
C VAL A 70 20.28 2.38 -0.20
N GLN A 71 19.90 2.98 0.93
CA GLN A 71 19.80 2.34 2.23
C GLN A 71 18.53 2.79 2.94
N PHE A 72 17.67 1.84 3.28
CA PHE A 72 16.53 2.13 4.15
C PHE A 72 16.94 2.16 5.62
N VAL A 73 16.43 3.15 6.35
CA VAL A 73 16.53 3.28 7.80
C VAL A 73 15.14 3.11 8.36
N VAL A 74 14.86 1.95 8.95
CA VAL A 74 13.51 1.56 9.38
C VAL A 74 13.43 1.42 10.88
N TYR A 75 12.36 1.97 11.47
CA TYR A 75 12.03 1.83 12.89
C TYR A 75 10.61 1.29 13.05
N ASP A 76 10.38 0.57 14.16
CA ASP A 76 9.07 0.06 14.54
C ASP A 76 8.25 1.14 15.26
N ASP A 77 7.10 1.53 14.70
CA ASP A 77 6.17 2.47 15.34
C ASP A 77 5.16 1.80 16.26
N GLN A 78 5.18 0.47 16.37
CA GLN A 78 4.29 -0.32 17.22
C GLN A 78 2.79 -0.11 16.89
N SER A 79 2.47 0.26 15.65
CA SER A 79 1.12 0.63 15.21
C SER A 79 0.55 1.86 15.94
N MET A 80 1.42 2.74 16.45
CA MET A 80 1.05 3.90 17.26
C MET A 80 1.41 5.23 16.58
N PRO A 81 0.41 6.10 16.29
CA PRO A 81 0.65 7.40 15.65
C PRO A 81 1.65 8.28 16.40
N ALA A 82 1.58 8.34 17.73
CA ALA A 82 2.49 9.16 18.55
C ALA A 82 3.95 8.67 18.50
N THR A 83 4.16 7.35 18.36
CA THR A 83 5.50 6.77 18.17
C THR A 83 6.05 7.14 16.81
N ALA A 84 5.24 7.03 15.73
CA ALA A 84 5.64 7.41 14.38
C ALA A 84 6.10 8.88 14.32
N VAL A 85 5.38 9.82 14.95
CA VAL A 85 5.79 11.23 15.01
C VAL A 85 7.22 11.37 15.54
N ARG A 86 7.55 10.74 16.67
CA ARG A 86 8.90 10.78 17.26
C ARG A 86 9.95 10.16 16.36
N LEU A 87 9.60 9.06 15.69
CA LEU A 87 10.51 8.35 14.80
C LEU A 87 10.81 9.15 13.52
N TYR A 88 9.81 9.84 12.93
CA TYR A 88 10.08 10.74 11.79
C TYR A 88 10.90 11.96 12.20
N GLU A 89 10.67 12.55 13.39
CA GLU A 89 11.57 13.58 13.93
C GLU A 89 13.01 13.05 14.00
N LYS A 90 13.23 11.88 14.61
CA LYS A 90 14.54 11.22 14.71
C LYS A 90 15.18 10.96 13.36
N LEU A 91 14.46 10.33 12.43
CA LEU A 91 14.93 10.03 11.08
C LEU A 91 15.45 11.29 10.36
N ILE A 92 14.76 12.41 10.53
CA ILE A 92 15.08 13.67 9.84
C ILE A 92 16.19 14.43 10.57
N THR A 93 16.11 14.58 11.89
CA THR A 93 17.01 15.47 12.65
C THR A 93 18.29 14.79 13.12
N GLU A 94 18.26 13.51 13.48
CA GLU A 94 19.39 12.74 13.97
C GLU A 94 20.04 11.88 12.88
N ASP A 95 19.21 11.03 12.23
CA ASP A 95 19.70 10.12 11.19
C ASP A 95 20.00 10.83 9.87
N LYS A 96 19.50 12.05 9.66
CA LYS A 96 19.76 12.88 8.48
C LYS A 96 19.38 12.18 7.16
N VAL A 97 18.23 11.50 7.13
CA VAL A 97 17.77 10.82 5.92
C VAL A 97 17.50 11.81 4.78
N ASP A 98 17.76 11.38 3.55
CA ASP A 98 17.59 12.21 2.34
C ASP A 98 16.11 12.40 1.99
N GLY A 99 15.30 11.34 2.14
CA GLY A 99 13.85 11.36 1.95
C GLY A 99 13.18 10.34 2.85
N VAL A 100 11.85 10.27 2.81
CA VAL A 100 11.12 9.32 3.65
C VAL A 100 10.01 8.59 2.87
N MET A 101 9.78 7.35 3.25
CA MET A 101 8.60 6.58 2.86
C MET A 101 7.57 6.61 3.98
N GLY A 102 6.28 6.59 3.61
CA GLY A 102 5.19 6.63 4.57
C GLY A 102 5.09 5.37 5.44
N PRO A 103 4.54 5.50 6.64
CA PRO A 103 4.26 4.37 7.53
C PRO A 103 3.07 3.55 7.05
N TYR A 104 2.83 2.42 7.72
CA TYR A 104 1.59 1.71 7.52
C TYR A 104 0.45 2.41 8.27
N SER A 105 -0.64 2.49 7.56
CA SER A 105 -2.00 2.94 7.83
C SER A 105 -2.23 4.46 7.79
N SER A 106 -3.49 4.82 7.45
CA SER A 106 -3.92 6.22 7.37
C SER A 106 -3.79 6.97 8.71
N PRO A 107 -4.20 6.42 9.89
CA PRO A 107 -4.04 7.15 11.15
C PRO A 107 -2.58 7.40 11.53
N VAL A 108 -1.67 6.49 11.22
CA VAL A 108 -0.23 6.67 11.52
C VAL A 108 0.38 7.69 10.55
N THR A 109 0.01 7.62 9.26
CA THR A 109 0.48 8.59 8.25
C THR A 109 -0.04 9.99 8.53
N GLU A 110 -1.32 10.15 8.93
CA GLU A 110 -1.90 11.46 9.27
C GLU A 110 -1.09 12.18 10.37
N ALA A 111 -0.61 11.44 11.37
CA ALA A 111 0.22 12.00 12.43
C ALA A 111 1.63 12.32 11.91
N ALA A 112 2.27 11.42 11.18
CA ALA A 112 3.64 11.54 10.71
C ALA A 112 3.85 12.64 9.67
N VAL A 113 2.88 12.85 8.79
CA VAL A 113 3.00 13.80 7.68
C VAL A 113 3.19 15.25 8.15
N ASN A 114 2.72 15.62 9.33
CA ASN A 114 2.95 16.96 9.89
C ASN A 114 4.44 17.20 10.17
N VAL A 115 5.18 16.16 10.53
CA VAL A 115 6.64 16.24 10.73
C VAL A 115 7.34 16.44 9.39
N THR A 116 6.98 15.64 8.38
CA THR A 116 7.61 15.73 7.06
C THR A 116 7.33 17.06 6.36
N GLU A 117 6.13 17.61 6.50
CA GLU A 117 5.78 18.96 6.02
C GLU A 117 6.62 20.05 6.73
N LYS A 118 6.74 19.99 8.08
CA LYS A 118 7.56 20.91 8.87
C LYS A 118 9.00 20.99 8.38
N TYR A 119 9.58 19.84 8.05
CA TYR A 119 10.99 19.74 7.61
C TYR A 119 11.16 19.71 6.09
N LYS A 120 10.10 19.91 5.32
CA LYS A 120 10.10 19.83 3.84
C LYS A 120 10.77 18.54 3.34
N LYS A 121 10.33 17.39 3.85
CA LYS A 121 10.79 16.09 3.39
C LYS A 121 9.70 15.42 2.56
N VAL A 122 10.03 15.08 1.32
CA VAL A 122 9.13 14.31 0.46
C VAL A 122 8.82 12.97 1.11
N MET A 123 7.53 12.69 1.29
CA MET A 123 7.00 11.41 1.73
C MET A 123 6.17 10.78 0.60
N VAL A 124 6.60 9.65 0.08
CA VAL A 124 5.72 8.78 -0.71
C VAL A 124 5.02 7.84 0.28
N ALA A 125 3.70 7.90 0.32
CA ALA A 125 2.85 7.19 1.27
C ALA A 125 2.11 6.02 0.58
N PRO A 126 2.70 4.82 0.52
CA PRO A 126 2.16 3.72 -0.28
C PRO A 126 0.88 3.12 0.29
N LEU A 127 0.63 3.27 1.59
CA LEU A 127 -0.48 2.61 2.28
C LEU A 127 -1.28 3.56 3.17
N ALA A 128 -1.39 4.83 2.76
CA ALA A 128 -2.29 5.81 3.32
C ALA A 128 -3.41 6.12 2.33
N ALA A 129 -4.61 5.65 2.62
CA ALA A 129 -5.74 5.69 1.68
C ALA A 129 -6.73 6.84 1.92
N THR A 130 -6.72 7.48 3.10
CA THR A 130 -7.77 8.44 3.46
C THR A 130 -7.57 9.78 2.75
N THR A 131 -8.58 10.20 2.01
CA THR A 131 -8.57 11.44 1.20
C THR A 131 -8.17 12.68 1.99
N SER A 132 -8.60 12.81 3.25
CA SER A 132 -8.30 13.98 4.09
C SER A 132 -6.81 14.16 4.46
N ILE A 133 -5.97 13.14 4.22
CA ILE A 133 -4.51 13.28 4.38
C ILE A 133 -3.95 14.19 3.28
N PHE A 134 -4.50 14.12 2.09
CA PHE A 134 -3.99 14.79 0.88
C PHE A 134 -4.84 16.02 0.51
N LYS A 135 -6.16 15.86 0.49
CA LYS A 135 -7.12 16.91 0.14
C LYS A 135 -7.47 17.75 1.36
N ARG A 136 -6.92 18.95 1.44
CA ARG A 136 -7.14 19.86 2.55
C ARG A 136 -7.58 21.24 2.08
N PRO A 137 -8.33 21.99 2.92
CA PRO A 137 -8.69 23.39 2.62
C PRO A 137 -7.47 24.26 2.34
N ALA A 138 -7.68 25.34 1.61
CA ALA A 138 -6.65 26.35 1.39
C ALA A 138 -6.06 26.82 2.73
N GLY A 139 -4.74 26.98 2.82
CA GLY A 139 -4.03 27.33 4.05
C GLY A 139 -3.66 26.13 4.96
N GLN A 140 -4.18 24.93 4.69
CA GLN A 140 -3.82 23.69 5.39
C GLN A 140 -3.24 22.66 4.44
N LYS A 141 -2.94 23.04 3.18
CA LYS A 141 -2.43 22.13 2.17
C LYS A 141 -1.09 21.54 2.59
N ARG A 142 -0.94 20.25 2.28
CA ARG A 142 0.31 19.51 2.39
C ARG A 142 0.97 19.51 1.03
N HIS A 143 2.29 19.68 1.02
CA HIS A 143 3.04 19.87 -0.21
C HIS A 143 3.98 18.71 -0.52
N TYR A 144 4.37 17.94 0.50
CA TYR A 144 5.45 16.95 0.39
C TYR A 144 4.97 15.51 0.58
N VAL A 145 3.66 15.25 0.56
CA VAL A 145 3.09 13.89 0.67
C VAL A 145 2.44 13.45 -0.63
N PHE A 146 2.70 12.20 -1.04
CA PHE A 146 2.25 11.62 -2.30
C PHE A 146 1.59 10.26 -2.08
N MET A 147 0.37 10.11 -2.56
CA MET A 147 -0.44 8.90 -2.44
C MET A 147 -0.11 7.91 -3.55
N VAL A 148 -0.08 6.61 -3.24
CA VAL A 148 0.17 5.55 -4.23
C VAL A 148 -1.08 4.72 -4.53
N ILE A 149 -1.88 4.40 -3.52
CA ILE A 149 -3.06 3.54 -3.61
C ILE A 149 -4.35 4.33 -3.91
N SER A 150 -5.42 3.63 -4.26
CA SER A 150 -6.76 4.23 -4.39
C SER A 150 -7.29 4.73 -3.04
N PRO A 151 -8.16 5.75 -3.03
CA PRO A 151 -8.69 6.31 -1.79
C PRO A 151 -9.59 5.33 -1.02
N ALA A 152 -9.62 5.50 0.31
CA ALA A 152 -10.38 4.65 1.22
C ALA A 152 -11.87 4.58 0.85
N GLU A 153 -12.41 5.67 0.38
CA GLU A 153 -13.82 5.87 0.06
C GLU A 153 -14.33 4.93 -1.05
N VAL A 154 -13.41 4.34 -1.86
CA VAL A 154 -13.81 3.40 -2.95
C VAL A 154 -13.54 1.92 -2.62
N TYR A 155 -13.04 1.59 -1.42
CA TYR A 155 -12.71 0.20 -1.09
C TYR A 155 -13.91 -0.76 -1.17
N LEU A 156 -15.11 -0.31 -0.84
CA LEU A 156 -16.31 -1.13 -0.88
C LEU A 156 -17.14 -0.93 -2.16
N GLU A 157 -16.60 -0.19 -3.15
CA GLU A 157 -17.32 0.11 -4.39
C GLU A 157 -17.70 -1.17 -5.15
N GLY A 158 -16.77 -2.12 -5.32
CA GLY A 158 -17.05 -3.35 -6.05
C GLY A 158 -18.13 -4.22 -5.42
N VAL A 159 -18.21 -4.26 -4.09
CA VAL A 159 -19.27 -4.98 -3.37
C VAL A 159 -20.62 -4.29 -3.57
N ILE A 160 -20.67 -2.97 -3.40
CA ILE A 160 -21.90 -2.17 -3.57
C ILE A 160 -22.39 -2.22 -5.02
N ASP A 161 -21.49 -1.99 -5.99
CA ASP A 161 -21.84 -2.01 -7.42
C ASP A 161 -22.32 -3.39 -7.87
N THR A 162 -21.62 -4.44 -7.46
CA THR A 162 -21.99 -5.83 -7.76
C THR A 162 -23.36 -6.19 -7.19
N GLY A 163 -23.65 -5.78 -5.96
CA GLY A 163 -24.94 -6.01 -5.32
C GLY A 163 -26.08 -5.25 -6.03
N ALA A 164 -25.86 -3.97 -6.35
CA ALA A 164 -26.83 -3.15 -7.07
C ALA A 164 -27.14 -3.73 -8.47
N LYS A 165 -26.10 -4.14 -9.24
CA LYS A 165 -26.27 -4.81 -10.55
C LYS A 165 -27.08 -6.12 -10.46
N ARG A 166 -27.08 -6.78 -9.29
CA ARG A 166 -27.88 -8.00 -9.01
C ARG A 166 -29.25 -7.74 -8.42
N GLY A 167 -29.66 -6.49 -8.34
CA GLY A 167 -31.00 -6.10 -7.89
C GLY A 167 -31.18 -6.15 -6.37
N LEU A 168 -30.11 -6.23 -5.58
CA LEU A 168 -30.16 -6.11 -4.13
C LEU A 168 -30.64 -4.70 -3.74
N LYS A 169 -31.25 -4.56 -2.56
CA LYS A 169 -31.96 -3.34 -2.16
C LYS A 169 -31.43 -2.69 -0.90
N THR A 170 -30.86 -3.49 0.02
CA THR A 170 -30.52 -3.02 1.35
C THR A 170 -29.04 -3.30 1.68
N VAL A 171 -28.43 -2.37 2.43
CA VAL A 171 -27.04 -2.50 2.88
C VAL A 171 -26.92 -2.12 4.35
N ALA A 172 -26.12 -2.91 5.07
CA ALA A 172 -25.60 -2.54 6.38
C ALA A 172 -24.11 -2.16 6.22
N VAL A 173 -23.70 -1.07 6.86
CA VAL A 173 -22.31 -0.62 6.91
C VAL A 173 -21.81 -0.71 8.34
N VAL A 174 -20.70 -1.43 8.57
CA VAL A 174 -20.03 -1.53 9.87
C VAL A 174 -18.57 -1.18 9.72
N ASN A 175 -17.98 -0.51 10.71
CA ASN A 175 -16.59 -0.08 10.59
C ASN A 175 -15.89 0.03 11.95
N GLU A 176 -14.58 -0.22 11.94
CA GLU A 176 -13.72 0.16 13.05
C GLU A 176 -13.70 1.68 13.20
N ASP A 177 -13.64 2.19 14.44
CA ASP A 177 -13.58 3.64 14.74
C ASP A 177 -12.15 4.20 14.52
N THR A 178 -11.66 4.11 13.27
CA THR A 178 -10.37 4.65 12.84
C THR A 178 -10.52 5.55 11.62
N LEU A 179 -9.52 6.36 11.33
CA LEU A 179 -9.54 7.32 10.21
C LEU A 179 -9.83 6.63 8.87
N PHE A 180 -9.14 5.52 8.56
CA PHE A 180 -9.33 4.77 7.32
C PHE A 180 -10.73 4.14 7.26
N SER A 181 -11.12 3.38 8.29
CA SER A 181 -12.37 2.63 8.27
C SER A 181 -13.59 3.55 8.25
N LYS A 182 -13.53 4.71 8.89
CA LYS A 182 -14.56 5.76 8.77
C LYS A 182 -14.69 6.31 7.35
N ALA A 183 -13.57 6.57 6.69
CA ALA A 183 -13.57 7.06 5.31
C ALA A 183 -14.15 6.01 4.34
N ALA A 184 -13.75 4.74 4.49
CA ALA A 184 -14.29 3.64 3.70
C ALA A 184 -15.80 3.43 3.94
N ALA A 185 -16.25 3.52 5.18
CA ALA A 185 -17.67 3.44 5.53
C ALA A 185 -18.49 4.62 4.96
N SER A 186 -17.96 5.83 5.01
CA SER A 186 -18.60 7.00 4.39
C SER A 186 -18.70 6.86 2.88
N GLY A 187 -17.64 6.37 2.23
CA GLY A 187 -17.68 6.08 0.79
C GLY A 187 -18.69 5.01 0.44
N ALA A 188 -18.78 3.93 1.24
CA ALA A 188 -19.79 2.89 1.04
C ALA A 188 -21.23 3.42 1.17
N GLU A 189 -21.49 4.30 2.13
CA GLU A 189 -22.79 4.96 2.29
C GLU A 189 -23.15 5.82 1.08
N GLU A 190 -22.22 6.67 0.63
CA GLU A 190 -22.43 7.53 -0.54
C GLU A 190 -22.65 6.71 -1.82
N LEU A 191 -21.87 5.66 -2.02
CA LEU A 191 -21.99 4.73 -3.14
C LEU A 191 -23.33 3.99 -3.10
N ALA A 192 -23.75 3.49 -1.94
CA ALA A 192 -25.03 2.83 -1.75
C ALA A 192 -26.19 3.78 -2.16
N LYS A 193 -26.18 5.01 -1.66
CA LYS A 193 -27.17 6.04 -2.03
C LYS A 193 -27.16 6.32 -3.54
N LYS A 194 -25.98 6.50 -4.13
CA LYS A 194 -25.82 6.74 -5.58
C LYS A 194 -26.36 5.58 -6.43
N LYS A 195 -26.24 4.34 -5.94
CA LYS A 195 -26.74 3.13 -6.61
C LYS A 195 -28.18 2.77 -6.26
N GLY A 196 -28.87 3.58 -5.48
CA GLY A 196 -30.27 3.36 -5.09
C GLY A 196 -30.49 2.25 -4.05
N LEU A 197 -29.45 1.91 -3.29
CA LEU A 197 -29.56 0.98 -2.17
C LEU A 197 -29.97 1.73 -0.90
N GLN A 198 -30.84 1.12 -0.09
CA GLN A 198 -31.24 1.64 1.21
C GLN A 198 -30.22 1.24 2.28
N LEU A 199 -29.64 2.22 2.98
CA LEU A 199 -28.86 1.97 4.19
C LEU A 199 -29.82 1.64 5.33
N VAL A 200 -29.84 0.36 5.77
CA VAL A 200 -30.74 -0.11 6.84
C VAL A 200 -30.04 -0.19 8.19
N PHE A 201 -28.72 -0.15 8.21
CA PHE A 201 -27.93 -0.18 9.44
C PHE A 201 -26.56 0.48 9.23
N LYS A 202 -26.09 1.23 10.23
CA LYS A 202 -24.72 1.75 10.30
C LYS A 202 -24.27 1.87 11.73
N GLU A 203 -23.11 1.26 12.06
CA GLU A 203 -22.52 1.37 13.40
C GLU A 203 -21.00 1.23 13.33
N ALA A 204 -20.29 2.04 14.12
CA ALA A 204 -18.86 1.92 14.33
C ALA A 204 -18.58 1.16 15.63
N TYR A 205 -17.49 0.37 15.64
CA TYR A 205 -16.99 -0.33 16.81
C TYR A 205 -15.56 0.13 17.17
N PRO A 206 -15.16 0.04 18.46
CA PRO A 206 -13.83 0.48 18.88
C PRO A 206 -12.70 -0.30 18.20
N LYS A 207 -11.55 0.36 17.98
CA LYS A 207 -10.32 -0.30 17.53
C LYS A 207 -9.93 -1.42 18.50
N GLY A 208 -9.60 -2.59 17.92
CA GLY A 208 -9.22 -3.77 18.70
C GLY A 208 -10.40 -4.51 19.34
N ASN A 209 -11.63 -4.24 18.91
CA ASN A 209 -12.81 -5.00 19.35
C ASN A 209 -12.68 -6.47 18.90
N THR A 210 -12.98 -7.39 19.80
CA THR A 210 -12.94 -8.84 19.55
C THR A 210 -14.30 -9.51 19.69
N ASP A 211 -15.28 -8.84 20.29
CA ASP A 211 -16.66 -9.34 20.44
C ASP A 211 -17.63 -8.46 19.66
N PHE A 212 -18.23 -9.06 18.63
CA PHE A 212 -19.18 -8.42 17.72
C PHE A 212 -20.61 -8.89 17.95
N SER A 213 -20.89 -9.66 19.00
CA SER A 213 -22.20 -10.31 19.24
C SER A 213 -23.35 -9.30 19.30
N ALA A 214 -23.18 -8.21 20.03
CA ALA A 214 -24.19 -7.15 20.14
C ALA A 214 -24.40 -6.43 18.78
N LEU A 215 -23.33 -6.09 18.08
CA LEU A 215 -23.37 -5.47 16.74
C LEU A 215 -24.10 -6.39 15.75
N LEU A 216 -23.68 -7.65 15.66
CA LEU A 216 -24.23 -8.63 14.72
C LEU A 216 -25.69 -8.98 15.02
N THR A 217 -26.12 -8.95 16.27
CA THR A 217 -27.54 -9.11 16.66
C THR A 217 -28.39 -7.97 16.05
N LYS A 218 -27.92 -6.73 16.10
CA LYS A 218 -28.60 -5.57 15.49
C LYS A 218 -28.60 -5.68 13.96
N VAL A 219 -27.46 -6.05 13.36
CA VAL A 219 -27.33 -6.26 11.90
C VAL A 219 -28.31 -7.35 11.45
N LYS A 220 -28.40 -8.47 12.19
CA LYS A 220 -29.35 -9.56 11.91
C LYS A 220 -30.79 -9.10 11.96
N ALA A 221 -31.15 -8.29 12.95
CA ALA A 221 -32.49 -7.71 13.06
C ALA A 221 -32.83 -6.75 11.89
N ALA A 222 -31.86 -5.99 11.41
CA ALA A 222 -31.99 -5.13 10.24
C ALA A 222 -32.12 -5.91 8.92
N ASN A 223 -31.71 -7.18 8.88
CA ASN A 223 -31.82 -8.11 7.75
C ASN A 223 -31.34 -7.53 6.39
N PRO A 224 -30.10 -7.04 6.29
CA PRO A 224 -29.59 -6.43 5.06
C PRO A 224 -29.31 -7.48 3.97
N ASP A 225 -29.48 -7.10 2.70
CA ASP A 225 -29.02 -7.91 1.57
C ASP A 225 -27.47 -7.95 1.50
N ILE A 226 -26.83 -6.82 1.82
CA ILE A 226 -25.39 -6.63 1.76
C ILE A 226 -24.89 -6.21 3.14
N ILE A 227 -23.81 -6.84 3.62
CA ILE A 227 -22.99 -6.31 4.71
C ILE A 227 -21.68 -5.81 4.12
N ALA A 228 -21.41 -4.53 4.27
CA ALA A 228 -20.18 -3.86 3.84
C ALA A 228 -19.40 -3.45 5.09
N ALA A 229 -18.28 -4.14 5.34
CA ALA A 229 -17.50 -3.98 6.55
C ALA A 229 -16.14 -3.31 6.27
N ALA A 230 -15.93 -2.13 6.85
CA ALA A 230 -14.66 -1.42 6.76
C ALA A 230 -13.74 -1.84 7.90
N THR A 231 -12.93 -2.85 7.64
CA THR A 231 -12.14 -3.65 8.59
C THR A 231 -10.64 -3.54 8.35
N TYR A 232 -9.88 -4.06 9.31
CA TYR A 232 -8.52 -4.58 9.14
C TYR A 232 -8.54 -6.11 9.26
N PHE A 233 -7.38 -6.76 9.49
CA PHE A 233 -7.29 -8.22 9.43
C PHE A 233 -8.01 -8.92 10.59
N ASP A 234 -7.72 -8.52 11.84
CA ASP A 234 -8.20 -9.24 13.02
C ASP A 234 -9.72 -9.12 13.18
N ASP A 235 -10.27 -7.95 12.93
CA ASP A 235 -11.71 -7.69 12.99
C ASP A 235 -12.46 -8.33 11.81
N ALA A 236 -11.89 -8.37 10.60
CA ALA A 236 -12.46 -9.11 9.47
C ALA A 236 -12.62 -10.61 9.78
N VAL A 237 -11.58 -11.22 10.39
CA VAL A 237 -11.61 -12.61 10.82
C VAL A 237 -12.65 -12.84 11.92
N ALA A 238 -12.67 -11.98 12.95
CA ALA A 238 -13.59 -12.12 14.10
C ALA A 238 -15.05 -11.92 13.68
N LEU A 239 -15.35 -10.89 12.86
CA LEU A 239 -16.69 -10.67 12.28
C LEU A 239 -17.15 -11.90 11.50
N THR A 240 -16.31 -12.45 10.63
CA THR A 240 -16.67 -13.64 9.83
C THR A 240 -17.02 -14.84 10.70
N ARG A 241 -16.23 -15.14 11.74
CA ARG A 241 -16.49 -16.22 12.68
C ARG A 241 -17.81 -16.04 13.41
N GLN A 242 -18.02 -14.86 13.97
CA GLN A 242 -19.22 -14.57 14.78
C GLN A 242 -20.47 -14.43 13.92
N MET A 243 -20.37 -14.00 12.66
CA MET A 243 -21.50 -14.07 11.71
C MET A 243 -21.98 -15.52 11.51
N LYS A 244 -21.07 -16.49 11.44
CA LYS A 244 -21.41 -17.91 11.37
C LYS A 244 -22.08 -18.38 12.66
N GLU A 245 -21.47 -18.10 13.81
CA GLU A 245 -21.96 -18.49 15.13
C GLU A 245 -23.38 -17.96 15.40
N LEU A 246 -23.67 -16.74 14.99
CA LEU A 246 -24.96 -16.08 15.17
C LEU A 246 -25.92 -16.30 13.98
N ALA A 247 -25.52 -17.08 12.98
CA ALA A 247 -26.30 -17.34 11.77
C ALA A 247 -26.77 -16.03 11.10
N VAL A 248 -25.85 -15.07 10.91
CA VAL A 248 -26.07 -13.85 10.12
C VAL A 248 -25.75 -14.19 8.66
N ASN A 249 -26.75 -14.23 7.79
CA ASN A 249 -26.65 -14.74 6.40
C ASN A 249 -27.05 -13.68 5.38
N PRO A 250 -26.20 -12.66 5.10
CA PRO A 250 -26.46 -11.74 4.00
C PRO A 250 -26.28 -12.43 2.63
N LYS A 251 -26.89 -11.89 1.60
CA LYS A 251 -26.67 -12.36 0.22
C LYS A 251 -25.28 -12.03 -0.29
N MET A 252 -24.65 -10.97 0.26
CA MET A 252 -23.26 -10.57 0.02
C MET A 252 -22.63 -10.04 1.30
N PHE A 253 -21.37 -10.43 1.55
CA PHE A 253 -20.55 -9.89 2.62
C PHE A 253 -19.19 -9.48 2.08
N GLY A 254 -18.83 -8.22 2.28
CA GLY A 254 -17.56 -7.67 1.84
C GLY A 254 -16.79 -6.99 2.94
N VAL A 255 -15.47 -7.17 2.92
CA VAL A 255 -14.51 -6.59 3.85
C VAL A 255 -13.50 -5.71 3.11
N THR A 256 -12.91 -4.74 3.78
CA THR A 256 -11.88 -3.88 3.16
C THR A 256 -10.50 -4.51 3.25
N VAL A 257 -9.76 -4.30 4.33
CA VAL A 257 -8.37 -4.72 4.51
C VAL A 257 -8.31 -6.08 5.21
N GLY A 258 -7.29 -6.86 4.88
CA GLY A 258 -7.00 -8.14 5.51
C GLY A 258 -7.70 -9.34 4.89
N GLY A 259 -8.82 -9.14 4.19
CA GLY A 259 -9.47 -10.21 3.45
C GLY A 259 -8.65 -10.75 2.27
N ASP A 260 -7.67 -9.95 1.80
CA ASP A 260 -6.74 -10.29 0.71
C ASP A 260 -5.56 -11.15 1.14
N LEU A 261 -5.25 -11.19 2.44
CA LEU A 261 -4.11 -11.95 2.95
C LEU A 261 -4.37 -13.47 2.87
N PRO A 262 -3.37 -14.29 2.51
CA PRO A 262 -3.49 -15.75 2.55
C PRO A 262 -3.93 -16.26 3.93
N GLU A 263 -3.48 -15.64 5.01
CA GLU A 263 -3.83 -15.98 6.39
C GLU A 263 -5.32 -15.80 6.71
N PHE A 264 -6.05 -15.01 5.93
CA PHE A 264 -7.50 -14.90 6.08
C PHE A 264 -8.17 -16.24 5.74
N TYR A 265 -7.81 -16.82 4.60
CA TYR A 265 -8.28 -18.14 4.24
C TYR A 265 -7.74 -19.23 5.18
N ASP A 266 -6.45 -19.19 5.49
CA ASP A 266 -5.81 -20.16 6.39
C ASP A 266 -6.48 -20.22 7.76
N THR A 267 -6.93 -19.08 8.26
CA THR A 267 -7.60 -18.96 9.55
C THR A 267 -9.07 -19.38 9.51
N LEU A 268 -9.77 -19.06 8.44
CA LEU A 268 -11.22 -19.24 8.31
C LEU A 268 -11.60 -20.51 7.54
N LYS A 269 -10.68 -21.02 6.69
CA LYS A 269 -10.92 -22.16 5.80
C LYS A 269 -12.21 -21.96 4.99
N GLN A 270 -13.07 -22.92 4.92
CA GLN A 270 -14.34 -22.86 4.18
C GLN A 270 -15.24 -21.66 4.60
N ASN A 271 -15.04 -21.09 5.80
CA ASN A 271 -15.80 -19.92 6.21
C ASN A 271 -15.39 -18.64 5.45
N ALA A 272 -14.25 -18.62 4.77
CA ALA A 272 -13.84 -17.53 3.88
C ALA A 272 -14.56 -17.58 2.53
N GLU A 273 -15.06 -18.74 2.11
CA GLU A 273 -15.73 -18.90 0.81
C GLU A 273 -16.89 -17.91 0.63
N TYR A 274 -17.04 -17.39 -0.57
CA TYR A 274 -18.02 -16.38 -0.99
C TYR A 274 -17.82 -14.98 -0.40
N ILE A 275 -16.84 -14.76 0.48
CA ILE A 275 -16.54 -13.43 1.01
C ILE A 275 -15.88 -12.58 -0.06
N TYR A 276 -16.35 -11.34 -0.21
CA TYR A 276 -15.73 -10.35 -1.07
C TYR A 276 -14.68 -9.58 -0.28
N GLY A 277 -13.55 -9.34 -0.90
CA GLY A 277 -12.48 -8.52 -0.34
C GLY A 277 -12.09 -7.41 -1.30
N ALA A 278 -11.83 -6.25 -0.73
CA ALA A 278 -11.17 -5.19 -1.46
C ALA A 278 -9.68 -5.50 -1.59
N THR A 279 -9.11 -5.27 -2.77
CA THR A 279 -7.67 -5.33 -2.97
C THR A 279 -7.22 -4.22 -3.91
N GLN A 280 -5.97 -3.82 -3.80
CA GLN A 280 -5.38 -2.80 -4.67
C GLN A 280 -4.55 -3.46 -5.78
N TRP A 281 -4.28 -4.76 -5.65
CA TRP A 281 -3.42 -5.50 -6.55
C TRP A 281 -3.62 -7.02 -6.41
N GLU A 282 -3.49 -7.72 -7.52
CA GLU A 282 -3.35 -9.18 -7.59
C GLU A 282 -2.34 -9.54 -8.67
N HIS A 283 -1.61 -10.64 -8.48
CA HIS A 283 -0.58 -11.08 -9.43
C HIS A 283 -1.12 -11.43 -10.83
N VAL A 284 -2.42 -11.69 -10.94
CA VAL A 284 -3.11 -12.01 -12.21
C VAL A 284 -3.48 -10.77 -13.03
N LEU A 285 -3.30 -9.55 -12.48
CA LEU A 285 -3.63 -8.32 -13.19
C LEU A 285 -2.59 -8.01 -14.28
N PRO A 286 -3.02 -7.44 -15.43
CA PRO A 286 -2.17 -7.27 -16.60
C PRO A 286 -1.28 -6.02 -16.49
N TYR A 287 -0.62 -5.83 -15.35
CA TYR A 287 0.30 -4.71 -15.17
C TYR A 287 1.73 -5.07 -15.60
N PRO A 288 2.46 -4.15 -16.24
CA PRO A 288 3.85 -4.38 -16.63
C PRO A 288 4.75 -4.69 -15.42
N GLY A 289 5.54 -5.77 -15.51
CA GLY A 289 6.45 -6.17 -14.42
C GLY A 289 5.75 -6.88 -13.25
N ASN A 290 4.44 -7.14 -13.34
CA ASN A 290 3.67 -7.75 -12.24
C ASN A 290 4.15 -9.17 -11.94
N GLN A 291 4.31 -10.00 -12.97
CA GLN A 291 4.78 -11.37 -12.81
C GLN A 291 6.23 -11.42 -12.30
N GLU A 292 7.10 -10.56 -12.81
CA GLU A 292 8.49 -10.44 -12.36
C GLU A 292 8.58 -10.05 -10.88
N PHE A 293 7.76 -9.09 -10.44
CA PHE A 293 7.65 -8.72 -9.03
C PHE A 293 7.21 -9.91 -8.18
N PHE A 294 6.14 -10.61 -8.60
CA PHE A 294 5.58 -11.75 -7.88
C PHE A 294 6.63 -12.85 -7.68
N GLU A 295 7.34 -13.26 -8.76
CA GLU A 295 8.36 -14.30 -8.68
C GLU A 295 9.60 -13.86 -7.87
N SER A 296 10.05 -12.60 -8.04
CA SER A 296 11.17 -12.06 -7.28
C SER A 296 10.86 -12.00 -5.78
N TYR A 297 9.65 -11.61 -5.43
CA TYR A 297 9.21 -11.54 -4.04
C TYR A 297 9.12 -12.94 -3.43
N LYS A 298 8.48 -13.91 -4.10
CA LYS A 298 8.39 -15.30 -3.62
C LYS A 298 9.76 -15.93 -3.41
N LYS A 299 10.67 -15.68 -4.33
CA LYS A 299 12.05 -16.17 -4.24
C LYS A 299 12.78 -15.62 -3.02
N GLU A 300 12.55 -14.34 -2.70
CA GLU A 300 13.25 -13.66 -1.60
C GLU A 300 12.67 -14.01 -0.23
N PHE A 301 11.33 -13.98 -0.10
CA PHE A 301 10.66 -14.05 1.19
C PHE A 301 9.99 -15.41 1.47
N ASN A 302 10.00 -16.32 0.48
CA ASN A 302 9.43 -17.68 0.59
C ASN A 302 7.92 -17.72 0.90
N HIS A 303 7.19 -16.66 0.53
CA HIS A 303 5.72 -16.59 0.57
C HIS A 303 5.20 -15.63 -0.52
N GLU A 304 3.89 -15.65 -0.78
CA GLU A 304 3.29 -14.79 -1.79
C GLU A 304 3.15 -13.34 -1.30
N PRO A 305 3.36 -12.34 -2.18
CA PRO A 305 3.12 -10.95 -1.85
C PRO A 305 1.63 -10.66 -1.71
N SER A 306 1.30 -9.69 -0.87
CA SER A 306 0.00 -9.01 -0.85
C SER A 306 0.07 -7.67 -1.58
N TYR A 307 -1.07 -7.00 -1.75
CA TYR A 307 -1.03 -5.63 -2.28
C TYR A 307 -0.23 -4.67 -1.39
N HIS A 308 -0.08 -4.97 -0.11
CA HIS A 308 0.75 -4.17 0.81
C HIS A 308 2.23 -4.21 0.44
N SER A 309 2.72 -5.40 0.07
CA SER A 309 4.09 -5.57 -0.44
C SER A 309 4.26 -4.89 -1.79
N ALA A 310 3.30 -5.09 -2.69
CA ALA A 310 3.34 -4.51 -4.04
C ALA A 310 3.28 -2.97 -4.00
N ALA A 311 2.44 -2.39 -3.14
CA ALA A 311 2.37 -0.94 -2.94
C ALA A 311 3.64 -0.37 -2.31
N GLY A 312 4.24 -1.07 -1.34
CA GLY A 312 5.53 -0.72 -0.76
C GLY A 312 6.62 -0.67 -1.83
N TYR A 313 6.73 -1.72 -2.61
CA TYR A 313 7.68 -1.82 -3.72
C TYR A 313 7.47 -0.71 -4.76
N ALA A 314 6.22 -0.52 -5.21
CA ALA A 314 5.89 0.53 -6.18
C ALA A 314 6.15 1.94 -5.64
N GLY A 315 5.81 2.21 -4.38
CA GLY A 315 6.09 3.49 -3.74
C GLY A 315 7.58 3.84 -3.72
N CYS A 316 8.44 2.85 -3.43
CA CYS A 316 9.89 3.01 -3.51
C CYS A 316 10.35 3.32 -4.95
N LEU A 317 9.82 2.63 -5.97
CA LEU A 317 10.15 2.92 -7.37
C LEU A 317 9.68 4.30 -7.80
N ILE A 318 8.49 4.74 -7.36
CA ILE A 318 7.93 6.07 -7.62
C ILE A 318 8.85 7.15 -7.03
N TYR A 319 9.28 7.00 -5.76
CA TYR A 319 10.24 7.90 -5.15
C TYR A 319 11.56 7.95 -5.93
N ALA A 320 12.10 6.77 -6.27
CA ALA A 320 13.35 6.65 -7.02
C ALA A 320 13.27 7.32 -8.39
N GLU A 321 12.15 7.18 -9.10
CA GLU A 321 11.93 7.82 -10.40
C GLU A 321 11.82 9.34 -10.26
N GLY A 322 11.15 9.84 -9.22
CA GLY A 322 11.10 11.27 -8.89
C GLY A 322 12.50 11.86 -8.68
N VAL A 323 13.35 11.17 -7.91
CA VAL A 323 14.75 11.56 -7.65
C VAL A 323 15.58 11.51 -8.93
N LYS A 324 15.44 10.48 -9.76
CA LYS A 324 16.14 10.38 -11.07
C LYS A 324 15.78 11.53 -11.99
N ARG A 325 14.49 11.83 -12.16
CA ARG A 325 14.03 12.92 -13.02
C ARG A 325 14.48 14.29 -12.52
N ALA A 326 14.48 14.48 -11.20
CA ALA A 326 15.00 15.69 -10.57
C ALA A 326 16.54 15.81 -10.72
N ASN A 327 17.23 14.70 -10.94
CA ASN A 327 18.68 14.57 -10.82
C ASN A 327 19.20 15.22 -9.54
N SER A 328 18.49 15.05 -8.42
CA SER A 328 18.70 15.75 -7.16
C SER A 328 17.96 15.05 -6.01
N LEU A 329 18.44 15.27 -4.79
CA LEU A 329 17.74 14.93 -3.53
C LEU A 329 17.04 16.15 -2.90
N ASP A 330 17.09 17.30 -3.56
CA ASP A 330 16.37 18.49 -3.13
C ASP A 330 14.86 18.24 -3.15
N ALA A 331 14.21 18.51 -2.02
CA ALA A 331 12.80 18.14 -1.80
C ALA A 331 11.85 18.87 -2.77
N ASP A 332 12.09 20.13 -3.08
CA ASP A 332 11.24 20.90 -3.97
C ASP A 332 11.38 20.39 -5.42
N ARG A 333 12.60 20.06 -5.86
CA ARG A 333 12.85 19.47 -7.16
C ARG A 333 12.20 18.07 -7.30
N VAL A 334 12.38 17.22 -6.31
CA VAL A 334 11.77 15.87 -6.30
C VAL A 334 10.24 15.98 -6.31
N ARG A 335 9.68 16.85 -5.45
CA ARG A 335 8.24 17.14 -5.42
C ARG A 335 7.71 17.55 -6.81
N GLU A 336 8.38 18.48 -7.48
CA GLU A 336 7.97 18.95 -8.80
C GLU A 336 7.91 17.80 -9.82
N GLN A 337 8.88 16.88 -9.78
CA GLN A 337 8.88 15.73 -10.66
C GLN A 337 7.80 14.72 -10.31
N LEU A 338 7.55 14.46 -9.04
CA LEU A 338 6.48 13.56 -8.60
C LEU A 338 5.08 14.05 -8.99
N LEU A 339 4.83 15.36 -8.97
CA LEU A 339 3.57 15.95 -9.44
C LEU A 339 3.34 15.81 -10.95
N LYS A 340 4.42 15.69 -11.73
CA LYS A 340 4.38 15.51 -13.20
C LYS A 340 4.51 14.05 -13.61
N LEU A 341 4.75 13.15 -12.64
CA LEU A 341 5.05 11.76 -12.93
C LEU A 341 3.78 11.01 -13.32
N GLU A 342 3.80 10.46 -14.52
CA GLU A 342 2.88 9.43 -14.98
C GLU A 342 3.70 8.19 -15.30
N MET A 343 3.39 7.06 -14.66
CA MET A 343 4.10 5.81 -14.90
C MET A 343 3.24 4.60 -14.59
N GLN A 344 3.58 3.48 -15.22
CA GLN A 344 3.05 2.17 -14.86
C GLN A 344 4.08 1.41 -14.03
N THR A 345 3.62 0.73 -13.02
CA THR A 345 4.42 -0.14 -12.16
C THR A 345 3.80 -1.53 -12.11
N ALA A 346 4.46 -2.50 -11.48
CA ALA A 346 3.89 -3.80 -11.18
C ALA A 346 2.59 -3.70 -10.35
N PHE A 347 2.39 -2.59 -9.66
CA PHE A 347 1.21 -2.30 -8.86
C PHE A 347 0.06 -1.66 -9.66
N GLY A 348 0.33 -1.13 -10.85
CA GLY A 348 -0.61 -0.45 -11.73
C GLY A 348 -0.20 0.98 -12.06
N ASP A 349 -1.19 1.78 -12.47
CA ASP A 349 -0.98 3.15 -12.92
C ASP A 349 -0.76 4.12 -11.77
N TYR A 350 0.24 4.98 -11.93
CA TYR A 350 0.53 6.07 -11.01
C TYR A 350 0.40 7.42 -11.71
N LYS A 351 -0.43 8.27 -11.16
CA LYS A 351 -0.56 9.69 -11.47
C LYS A 351 -1.21 10.38 -10.28
N VAL A 352 -0.68 11.52 -9.89
CA VAL A 352 -1.26 12.34 -8.83
C VAL A 352 -1.72 13.69 -9.36
N ASP A 353 -2.64 14.31 -8.65
CA ASP A 353 -3.02 15.70 -8.89
C ASP A 353 -2.11 16.68 -8.11
N GLN A 354 -2.46 17.96 -8.12
CA GLN A 354 -1.68 19.04 -7.50
C GLN A 354 -1.54 18.94 -5.97
N ASP A 355 -2.37 18.13 -5.34
CA ASP A 355 -2.34 17.87 -3.90
C ASP A 355 -1.58 16.56 -3.57
N GLY A 356 -0.93 15.93 -4.55
CA GLY A 356 -0.26 14.64 -4.38
C GLY A 356 -1.22 13.46 -4.22
N PHE A 357 -2.49 13.66 -4.55
CA PHE A 357 -3.54 12.65 -4.43
C PHE A 357 -3.61 11.78 -5.69
N GLN A 358 -3.57 10.45 -5.52
CA GLN A 358 -3.63 9.46 -6.59
C GLN A 358 -4.95 9.51 -7.36
N VAL A 359 -4.87 9.60 -8.70
CA VAL A 359 -6.04 9.72 -9.59
C VAL A 359 -6.12 8.66 -10.70
N ALA A 360 -5.11 7.80 -10.83
CA ALA A 360 -5.03 6.82 -11.93
C ALA A 360 -5.19 5.37 -11.46
N HIS A 361 -4.81 5.06 -10.22
CA HIS A 361 -4.85 3.70 -9.71
C HIS A 361 -6.31 3.22 -9.53
N LYS A 362 -6.56 1.96 -9.91
CA LYS A 362 -7.90 1.36 -9.85
C LYS A 362 -8.03 0.40 -8.69
N MET A 363 -9.12 0.55 -7.94
CA MET A 363 -9.54 -0.42 -6.94
C MET A 363 -9.99 -1.71 -7.61
N VAL A 364 -9.74 -2.84 -6.96
CA VAL A 364 -10.14 -4.18 -7.43
C VAL A 364 -10.91 -4.88 -6.30
N THR A 365 -11.89 -5.69 -6.65
CA THR A 365 -12.60 -6.55 -5.70
C THR A 365 -12.48 -8.01 -6.15
N PHE A 366 -12.08 -8.85 -5.22
CA PHE A 366 -12.06 -10.28 -5.41
C PHE A 366 -13.17 -10.97 -4.60
N GLN A 367 -13.44 -12.22 -4.92
CA GLN A 367 -14.23 -13.13 -4.09
C GLN A 367 -13.42 -14.40 -3.81
N TRP A 368 -13.44 -14.88 -2.57
CA TRP A 368 -12.90 -16.20 -2.25
C TRP A 368 -13.77 -17.27 -2.89
N GLN A 369 -13.17 -18.09 -3.76
CA GLN A 369 -13.81 -19.16 -4.52
C GLN A 369 -12.88 -20.37 -4.59
N LYS A 370 -13.27 -21.49 -3.98
CA LYS A 370 -12.48 -22.74 -4.00
C LYS A 370 -11.03 -22.48 -3.57
N GLU A 371 -10.86 -21.87 -2.41
CA GLU A 371 -9.57 -21.55 -1.78
C GLU A 371 -8.73 -20.48 -2.50
N LYS A 372 -9.26 -19.84 -3.54
CA LYS A 372 -8.55 -18.86 -4.35
C LYS A 372 -9.25 -17.51 -4.35
N LYS A 373 -8.47 -16.47 -4.41
CA LYS A 373 -8.97 -15.11 -4.70
C LYS A 373 -9.24 -15.01 -6.20
N VAL A 374 -10.49 -14.80 -6.58
CA VAL A 374 -10.89 -14.58 -7.96
C VAL A 374 -11.30 -13.12 -8.10
N VAL A 375 -10.58 -12.36 -8.91
CA VAL A 375 -10.94 -10.96 -9.21
C VAL A 375 -12.27 -10.97 -9.97
N VAL A 376 -13.26 -10.24 -9.44
CA VAL A 376 -14.63 -10.23 -9.95
C VAL A 376 -15.15 -8.83 -10.30
N TRP A 377 -14.40 -7.78 -9.96
CA TRP A 377 -14.71 -6.38 -10.26
C TRP A 377 -13.42 -5.54 -10.30
N PRO A 378 -13.32 -4.50 -11.17
CA PRO A 378 -14.28 -4.09 -12.20
C PRO A 378 -14.34 -5.09 -13.38
N ASP A 379 -15.37 -4.99 -14.21
CA ASP A 379 -15.65 -5.97 -15.26
C ASP A 379 -14.46 -6.14 -16.24
N GLU A 380 -13.72 -5.05 -16.54
CA GLU A 380 -12.55 -5.07 -17.44
C GLU A 380 -11.31 -5.77 -16.86
N LEU A 381 -11.23 -5.96 -15.54
CA LEU A 381 -10.14 -6.65 -14.86
C LEU A 381 -10.56 -8.01 -14.28
N ALA A 382 -11.85 -8.36 -14.40
CA ALA A 382 -12.40 -9.59 -13.82
C ALA A 382 -11.77 -10.84 -14.44
N GLN A 383 -11.37 -11.78 -13.58
CA GLN A 383 -10.79 -13.08 -13.95
C GLN A 383 -11.80 -14.23 -13.82
N GLY A 384 -12.95 -13.95 -13.24
CA GLY A 384 -14.01 -14.94 -13.07
C GLY A 384 -15.36 -14.34 -12.78
N LYS A 385 -16.38 -15.20 -12.71
CA LYS A 385 -17.75 -14.79 -12.40
C LYS A 385 -17.97 -14.80 -10.89
N VAL A 386 -18.78 -13.88 -10.42
CA VAL A 386 -19.26 -13.86 -9.04
C VAL A 386 -20.13 -15.09 -8.77
N LEU A 387 -19.82 -15.79 -7.67
CA LEU A 387 -20.71 -16.81 -7.10
C LEU A 387 -21.76 -16.11 -6.22
N PHE A 388 -23.02 -16.18 -6.64
CA PHE A 388 -24.12 -15.45 -6.02
C PHE A 388 -25.46 -16.20 -6.15
N PRO A 389 -26.34 -16.14 -5.15
CA PRO A 389 -26.13 -15.51 -3.82
C PRO A 389 -25.15 -16.33 -2.96
N THR A 390 -24.60 -15.67 -1.93
CA THR A 390 -23.84 -16.38 -0.91
C THR A 390 -24.75 -17.38 -0.19
N PRO A 391 -24.42 -18.68 -0.15
CA PRO A 391 -25.24 -19.66 0.57
C PRO A 391 -25.20 -19.43 2.08
N PRO A 392 -26.22 -19.90 2.82
CA PRO A 392 -26.19 -19.90 4.30
C PRO A 392 -24.98 -20.65 4.85
N TRP A 393 -24.51 -20.25 6.03
CA TRP A 393 -23.33 -20.85 6.69
C TRP A 393 -23.41 -22.38 6.86
N THR A 394 -24.62 -22.94 6.94
CA THR A 394 -24.86 -24.38 7.07
C THR A 394 -24.64 -25.18 5.79
N SER A 395 -24.49 -24.49 4.65
CA SER A 395 -24.36 -25.09 3.31
C SER A 395 -23.09 -24.68 2.56
N ARG A 396 -22.15 -24.05 3.27
CA ARG A 396 -20.83 -23.70 2.73
C ARG A 396 -19.81 -24.80 2.93
#